data_770bc944a66fc9e8e4989d2e3fdec76f
#
_entry.id   770bc944a66fc9e8e4989d2e3fdec76f
#
_cell.length_a   1.000
_cell.length_b   1.000
_cell.length_c   1.000
_cell.angle_alpha   90.00
_cell.angle_beta   90.00
_cell.angle_gamma   90.00
#
_symmetry.space_group_name_H-M   'P 1'
#
loop_
_entity.id
_entity.type
_entity.pdbx_description
1 polymer ?
#
loop_
_entity_poly.entity_id
_entity_poly.type
_entity_poly.pdbx_seq_one_letter_code
_entity_poly.pdbx_strand_id
1 'polypeptide(L)'
;MAPLYKKALVIGGTSGIGAALASKLVMNGTKVVVVGRRWKRLEAFVKTHGSDSSSAITFDITNLTGIKPFADTVIQSNPDLDCVIISAGVQRGFDFFQPETVNLSLLHDELTTNYTSAVYLTAAFLPHLMKEPHGNLVFVNATLGLIPAMSRTPNYNATKAALHAFVMDVRYQLQDKGCPLHIVEVFPPAVQTELHDEYNQPDLVNGKEIGMPLTDFVDQMYDGLVKGSDQFAIGLGEDLFKEGGWEFQRGQMCDEARHYLNEALIDFVT
;
A
#
# COMPACT_ATOMS: atom_id res chain seq x y z
N MET A 1 23.08 13.13 1.44
CA MET A 1 21.75 13.54 1.98
C MET A 1 21.35 12.56 3.08
N ALA A 2 20.59 12.98 4.06
CA ALA A 2 20.03 12.04 5.04
C ALA A 2 19.05 11.08 4.34
N PRO A 3 18.93 9.82 4.79
CA PRO A 3 17.95 8.89 4.24
C PRO A 3 16.53 9.38 4.51
N LEU A 4 15.60 9.00 3.62
CA LEU A 4 14.18 9.36 3.77
C LEU A 4 13.57 8.79 5.07
N TYR A 5 13.92 7.54 5.38
CA TYR A 5 13.58 6.83 6.60
C TYR A 5 14.83 6.25 7.23
N LYS A 6 14.85 6.05 8.54
CA LYS A 6 15.95 5.33 9.22
C LYS A 6 15.92 3.86 8.83
N LYS A 7 14.74 3.25 8.97
CA LYS A 7 14.48 1.87 8.60
C LYS A 7 13.06 1.67 8.11
N ALA A 8 12.91 1.07 6.93
CA ALA A 8 11.61 0.77 6.32
C ALA A 8 11.34 -0.73 6.25
N LEU A 9 10.12 -1.15 6.63
CA LEU A 9 9.59 -2.48 6.36
C LEU A 9 8.77 -2.42 5.07
N VAL A 10 9.15 -3.23 4.06
CA VAL A 10 8.43 -3.27 2.78
C VAL A 10 7.70 -4.60 2.63
N ILE A 11 6.39 -4.57 2.85
CA ILE A 11 5.50 -5.72 2.72
C ILE A 11 5.07 -5.85 1.26
N GLY A 12 5.38 -7.00 0.63
CA GLY A 12 5.28 -7.18 -0.82
C GLY A 12 6.61 -6.89 -1.55
N GLY A 13 7.74 -6.98 -0.83
CA GLY A 13 9.08 -6.67 -1.33
C GLY A 13 9.72 -7.74 -2.24
N THR A 14 8.97 -8.72 -2.78
CA THR A 14 9.54 -9.81 -3.62
C THR A 14 9.45 -9.56 -5.12
N SER A 15 8.72 -8.56 -5.57
CA SER A 15 8.61 -8.17 -6.99
C SER A 15 7.92 -6.82 -7.16
N GLY A 16 7.84 -6.35 -8.41
CA GLY A 16 7.07 -5.18 -8.81
C GLY A 16 7.45 -3.93 -8.03
N ILE A 17 6.45 -3.10 -7.74
CA ILE A 17 6.62 -1.80 -7.08
C ILE A 17 7.34 -1.94 -5.73
N GLY A 18 6.94 -2.89 -4.89
CA GLY A 18 7.53 -3.07 -3.56
C GLY A 18 9.03 -3.39 -3.60
N ALA A 19 9.45 -4.31 -4.46
CA ALA A 19 10.88 -4.66 -4.60
C ALA A 19 11.71 -3.52 -5.19
N ALA A 20 11.18 -2.83 -6.20
CA ALA A 20 11.87 -1.71 -6.84
C ALA A 20 11.99 -0.50 -5.91
N LEU A 21 10.92 -0.17 -5.16
CA LEU A 21 10.97 0.89 -4.15
C LEU A 21 11.93 0.53 -3.01
N ALA A 22 11.93 -0.73 -2.54
CA ALA A 22 12.87 -1.20 -1.53
C ALA A 22 14.33 -0.98 -1.98
N SER A 23 14.64 -1.31 -3.25
CA SER A 23 15.97 -1.07 -3.84
C SER A 23 16.28 0.43 -3.90
N LYS A 24 15.34 1.27 -4.32
CA LYS A 24 15.52 2.72 -4.38
C LYS A 24 15.79 3.32 -2.99
N LEU A 25 15.08 2.85 -1.97
CA LEU A 25 15.29 3.26 -0.58
C LEU A 25 16.68 2.89 -0.07
N VAL A 26 17.14 1.65 -0.33
CA VAL A 26 18.52 1.22 0.05
C VAL A 26 19.57 2.06 -0.64
N MET A 27 19.43 2.31 -1.95
CA MET A 27 20.37 3.14 -2.70
C MET A 27 20.45 4.59 -2.18
N ASN A 28 19.41 5.06 -1.50
CA ASN A 28 19.35 6.37 -0.87
C ASN A 28 19.60 6.33 0.66
N GLY A 29 20.18 5.24 1.18
CA GLY A 29 20.69 5.15 2.53
C GLY A 29 19.69 4.68 3.59
N THR A 30 18.42 4.39 3.24
CA THR A 30 17.45 3.78 4.15
C THR A 30 17.80 2.31 4.37
N LYS A 31 17.82 1.83 5.62
CA LYS A 31 17.87 0.39 5.91
C LYS A 31 16.50 -0.24 5.63
N VAL A 32 16.49 -1.40 4.96
CA VAL A 32 15.22 -2.00 4.51
C VAL A 32 15.07 -3.44 4.97
N VAL A 33 13.91 -3.75 5.52
CA VAL A 33 13.45 -5.12 5.77
C VAL A 33 12.42 -5.49 4.70
N VAL A 34 12.73 -6.43 3.80
CA VAL A 34 11.78 -6.88 2.78
C VAL A 34 11.00 -8.10 3.24
N VAL A 35 9.69 -8.08 3.00
CA VAL A 35 8.76 -9.14 3.42
C VAL A 35 7.99 -9.70 2.23
N GLY A 36 7.81 -11.01 2.21
CA GLY A 36 6.99 -11.71 1.23
C GLY A 36 7.10 -13.22 1.34
N ARG A 37 6.46 -13.95 0.42
CA ARG A 37 6.38 -15.43 0.46
C ARG A 37 7.54 -16.13 -0.23
N ARG A 38 8.19 -15.46 -1.18
CA ARG A 38 9.18 -16.06 -2.11
C ARG A 38 10.59 -15.91 -1.56
N TRP A 39 11.01 -16.83 -0.67
CA TRP A 39 12.31 -16.80 0.01
C TRP A 39 13.49 -16.56 -0.93
N LYS A 40 13.57 -17.28 -2.07
CA LYS A 40 14.67 -17.11 -3.04
C LYS A 40 14.82 -15.67 -3.54
N ARG A 41 13.72 -14.93 -3.71
CA ARG A 41 13.74 -13.53 -4.12
C ARG A 41 14.17 -12.60 -2.98
N LEU A 42 13.72 -12.90 -1.78
CA LEU A 42 14.13 -12.19 -0.57
C LEU A 42 15.65 -12.34 -0.33
N GLU A 43 16.15 -13.57 -0.43
CA GLU A 43 17.58 -13.86 -0.31
C GLU A 43 18.40 -13.14 -1.39
N ALA A 44 17.94 -13.16 -2.65
CA ALA A 44 18.56 -12.43 -3.75
C ALA A 44 18.60 -10.92 -3.50
N PHE A 45 17.54 -10.34 -2.93
CA PHE A 45 17.51 -8.93 -2.54
C PHE A 45 18.62 -8.61 -1.53
N VAL A 46 18.71 -9.37 -0.44
CA VAL A 46 19.74 -9.17 0.59
C VAL A 46 21.14 -9.38 0.02
N LYS A 47 21.34 -10.38 -0.84
CA LYS A 47 22.63 -10.59 -1.53
C LYS A 47 23.03 -9.41 -2.40
N THR A 48 22.08 -8.78 -3.07
CA THR A 48 22.34 -7.62 -3.96
C THR A 48 22.68 -6.36 -3.18
N HIS A 49 21.97 -6.11 -2.07
CA HIS A 49 22.08 -4.84 -1.34
C HIS A 49 22.98 -4.90 -0.10
N GLY A 50 23.39 -6.11 0.31
CA GLY A 50 24.22 -6.35 1.49
C GLY A 50 23.43 -6.39 2.80
N SER A 51 23.90 -7.22 3.74
CA SER A 51 23.24 -7.44 5.05
C SER A 51 23.31 -6.23 5.98
N ASP A 52 24.21 -5.29 5.75
CA ASP A 52 24.31 -4.05 6.54
C ASP A 52 23.17 -3.06 6.23
N SER A 53 22.64 -3.12 5.01
CA SER A 53 21.61 -2.22 4.50
C SER A 53 20.25 -2.88 4.33
N SER A 54 20.20 -4.21 4.30
CA SER A 54 18.97 -4.94 4.04
C SER A 54 18.87 -6.25 4.81
N SER A 55 17.63 -6.61 5.15
CA SER A 55 17.30 -7.91 5.71
C SER A 55 15.97 -8.40 5.12
N ALA A 56 15.62 -9.67 5.37
CA ALA A 56 14.47 -10.29 4.76
C ALA A 56 13.72 -11.19 5.74
N ILE A 57 12.40 -11.20 5.65
CA ILE A 57 11.53 -12.05 6.45
C ILE A 57 10.50 -12.72 5.53
N THR A 58 10.39 -14.05 5.63
CA THR A 58 9.32 -14.78 4.93
C THR A 58 8.05 -14.70 5.76
N PHE A 59 7.00 -14.11 5.18
CA PHE A 59 5.68 -14.08 5.79
C PHE A 59 4.59 -14.02 4.72
N ASP A 60 3.47 -14.72 4.97
CA ASP A 60 2.26 -14.65 4.16
C ASP A 60 1.21 -13.79 4.89
N ILE A 61 0.90 -12.65 4.33
CA ILE A 61 -0.04 -11.69 4.91
C ILE A 61 -1.49 -12.19 4.94
N THR A 62 -1.81 -13.25 4.19
CA THR A 62 -3.13 -13.90 4.25
C THR A 62 -3.32 -14.75 5.52
N ASN A 63 -2.23 -15.06 6.23
CA ASN A 63 -2.28 -15.63 7.58
C ASN A 63 -2.61 -14.53 8.60
N LEU A 64 -3.88 -14.12 8.64
CA LEU A 64 -4.35 -12.99 9.44
C LEU A 64 -4.05 -13.14 10.94
N THR A 65 -4.18 -14.36 11.48
CA THR A 65 -3.88 -14.65 12.91
C THR A 65 -2.39 -14.55 13.23
N GLY A 66 -1.54 -14.74 12.22
CA GLY A 66 -0.08 -14.62 12.35
C GLY A 66 0.43 -13.17 12.26
N ILE A 67 -0.38 -12.20 11.84
CA ILE A 67 0.07 -10.81 11.61
C ILE A 67 0.56 -10.15 12.90
N LYS A 68 -0.19 -10.27 14.00
CA LYS A 68 0.21 -9.61 15.27
C LYS A 68 1.52 -10.20 15.82
N PRO A 69 1.71 -11.54 15.94
CA PRO A 69 2.99 -12.12 16.33
C PRO A 69 4.14 -11.75 15.38
N PHE A 70 3.87 -11.72 14.08
CA PHE A 70 4.85 -11.27 13.09
C PHE A 70 5.29 -9.82 13.35
N ALA A 71 4.34 -8.89 13.53
CA ALA A 71 4.64 -7.50 13.80
C ALA A 71 5.45 -7.31 15.10
N ASP A 72 5.10 -8.03 16.17
CA ASP A 72 5.84 -8.01 17.44
C ASP A 72 7.29 -8.45 17.25
N THR A 73 7.52 -9.52 16.48
CA THR A 73 8.86 -10.00 16.18
C THR A 73 9.66 -9.02 15.36
N VAL A 74 9.04 -8.39 14.35
CA VAL A 74 9.67 -7.36 13.51
C VAL A 74 10.07 -6.16 14.35
N ILE A 75 9.18 -5.63 15.17
CA ILE A 75 9.41 -4.47 16.02
C ILE A 75 10.51 -4.75 17.05
N GLN A 76 10.47 -5.93 17.69
CA GLN A 76 11.48 -6.34 18.67
C GLN A 76 12.89 -6.40 18.03
N SER A 77 12.98 -6.90 16.78
CA SER A 77 14.26 -7.03 16.06
C SER A 77 14.70 -5.73 15.39
N ASN A 78 13.80 -4.78 15.23
CA ASN A 78 14.02 -3.50 14.55
C ASN A 78 13.36 -2.35 15.33
N PRO A 79 13.89 -2.00 16.52
CA PRO A 79 13.31 -0.96 17.35
C PRO A 79 13.41 0.45 16.75
N ASP A 80 14.25 0.62 15.74
CA ASP A 80 14.45 1.85 14.95
C ASP A 80 13.59 1.91 13.66
N LEU A 81 12.59 1.02 13.54
CA LEU A 81 11.64 0.99 12.42
C LEU A 81 10.73 2.22 12.47
N ASP A 82 10.89 3.13 11.52
CA ASP A 82 10.11 4.37 11.43
C ASP A 82 9.21 4.45 10.18
N CYS A 83 9.25 3.42 9.31
CA CYS A 83 8.38 3.35 8.15
C CYS A 83 7.88 1.92 7.88
N VAL A 84 6.58 1.78 7.63
CA VAL A 84 5.97 0.54 7.12
C VAL A 84 5.30 0.84 5.79
N ILE A 85 5.67 0.08 4.74
CA ILE A 85 5.13 0.23 3.38
C ILE A 85 4.34 -1.03 3.03
N ILE A 86 3.04 -0.89 2.84
CA ILE A 86 2.12 -1.96 2.45
C ILE A 86 1.92 -1.89 0.93
N SER A 87 2.67 -2.73 0.21
CA SER A 87 2.69 -2.79 -1.27
C SER A 87 2.18 -4.13 -1.82
N ALA A 88 1.87 -5.08 -0.96
CA ALA A 88 1.36 -6.38 -1.40
C ALA A 88 -0.04 -6.24 -2.01
N GLY A 89 -0.28 -6.92 -3.13
CA GLY A 89 -1.57 -6.95 -3.78
C GLY A 89 -1.61 -7.98 -4.90
N VAL A 90 -2.81 -8.39 -5.26
CA VAL A 90 -3.13 -9.27 -6.40
C VAL A 90 -4.28 -8.69 -7.19
N GLN A 91 -4.33 -8.98 -8.49
CA GLN A 91 -5.40 -8.54 -9.38
C GLN A 91 -5.83 -9.70 -10.26
N ARG A 92 -7.15 -9.95 -10.34
CA ARG A 92 -7.72 -11.02 -11.17
C ARG A 92 -8.90 -10.52 -11.97
N GLY A 93 -9.10 -11.14 -13.14
CA GLY A 93 -10.32 -10.96 -13.93
C GLY A 93 -11.47 -11.82 -13.40
N PHE A 94 -12.68 -11.25 -13.39
CA PHE A 94 -13.92 -11.97 -13.09
C PHE A 94 -15.00 -11.53 -14.08
N ASP A 95 -15.62 -12.50 -14.75
CA ASP A 95 -16.69 -12.24 -15.72
C ASP A 95 -18.07 -12.52 -15.10
N PHE A 96 -18.75 -11.48 -14.66
CA PHE A 96 -20.10 -11.60 -14.13
C PHE A 96 -21.20 -11.69 -15.21
N PHE A 97 -20.85 -11.59 -16.48
CA PHE A 97 -21.75 -11.98 -17.56
C PHE A 97 -21.87 -13.52 -17.67
N GLN A 98 -20.82 -14.24 -17.21
CA GLN A 98 -20.79 -15.70 -17.09
C GLN A 98 -20.58 -16.08 -15.61
N PRO A 99 -21.59 -15.86 -14.73
CA PRO A 99 -21.41 -15.94 -13.28
C PRO A 99 -21.00 -17.33 -12.77
N GLU A 100 -21.30 -18.39 -13.54
CA GLU A 100 -20.88 -19.76 -13.24
C GLU A 100 -19.35 -19.97 -13.36
N THR A 101 -18.64 -19.08 -14.06
CA THR A 101 -17.17 -19.12 -14.17
C THR A 101 -16.48 -18.39 -13.02
N VAL A 102 -17.23 -17.62 -12.22
CA VAL A 102 -16.66 -16.80 -11.13
C VAL A 102 -16.22 -17.69 -9.98
N ASN A 103 -14.91 -17.75 -9.72
CA ASN A 103 -14.35 -18.45 -8.58
C ASN A 103 -14.39 -17.56 -7.32
N LEU A 104 -15.40 -17.79 -6.47
CA LEU A 104 -15.60 -17.02 -5.23
C LEU A 104 -14.47 -17.17 -4.22
N SER A 105 -13.71 -18.29 -4.22
CA SER A 105 -12.53 -18.46 -3.37
C SER A 105 -11.41 -17.51 -3.78
N LEU A 106 -11.14 -17.40 -5.10
CA LEU A 106 -10.14 -16.45 -5.60
C LEU A 106 -10.54 -15.00 -5.35
N LEU A 107 -11.84 -14.69 -5.40
CA LEU A 107 -12.38 -13.38 -5.05
C LEU A 107 -12.14 -13.06 -3.57
N HIS A 108 -12.40 -14.02 -2.68
CA HIS A 108 -12.13 -13.90 -1.25
C HIS A 108 -10.62 -13.73 -0.96
N ASP A 109 -9.77 -14.51 -1.62
CA ASP A 109 -8.31 -14.41 -1.49
C ASP A 109 -7.79 -13.02 -1.90
N GLU A 110 -8.36 -12.45 -2.97
CA GLU A 110 -8.01 -11.11 -3.42
C GLU A 110 -8.44 -10.04 -2.41
N LEU A 111 -9.67 -10.13 -1.87
CA LEU A 111 -10.15 -9.25 -0.79
C LEU A 111 -9.26 -9.36 0.45
N THR A 112 -8.94 -10.59 0.85
CA THR A 112 -8.06 -10.85 2.00
C THR A 112 -6.68 -10.24 1.79
N THR A 113 -6.08 -10.44 0.61
CA THR A 113 -4.74 -9.93 0.30
C THR A 113 -4.72 -8.40 0.21
N ASN A 114 -5.69 -7.79 -0.51
CA ASN A 114 -5.62 -6.37 -0.86
C ASN A 114 -6.15 -5.44 0.24
N TYR A 115 -7.11 -5.91 1.04
CA TYR A 115 -7.80 -5.09 2.02
C TYR A 115 -7.66 -5.63 3.45
N THR A 116 -8.15 -6.85 3.71
CA THR A 116 -8.23 -7.35 5.09
C THR A 116 -6.85 -7.42 5.74
N SER A 117 -5.84 -7.92 5.02
CA SER A 117 -4.46 -7.98 5.53
C SER A 117 -3.89 -6.59 5.82
N ALA A 118 -4.20 -5.59 4.99
CA ALA A 118 -3.75 -4.22 5.20
C ALA A 118 -4.33 -3.62 6.49
N VAL A 119 -5.62 -3.89 6.78
CA VAL A 119 -6.27 -3.49 8.04
C VAL A 119 -5.58 -4.13 9.24
N TYR A 120 -5.31 -5.43 9.19
CA TYR A 120 -4.63 -6.16 10.28
C TYR A 120 -3.18 -5.69 10.48
N LEU A 121 -2.45 -5.45 9.39
CA LEU A 121 -1.08 -4.91 9.44
C LEU A 121 -1.08 -3.51 10.05
N THR A 122 -2.02 -2.66 9.64
CA THR A 122 -2.20 -1.32 10.21
C THR A 122 -2.39 -1.42 11.72
N ALA A 123 -3.37 -2.20 12.18
CA ALA A 123 -3.64 -2.37 13.62
C ALA A 123 -2.43 -2.91 14.40
N ALA A 124 -1.61 -3.78 13.78
CA ALA A 124 -0.46 -4.39 14.42
C ALA A 124 0.75 -3.46 14.54
N PHE A 125 1.03 -2.61 13.51
CA PHE A 125 2.19 -1.72 13.50
C PHE A 125 1.89 -0.32 14.04
N LEU A 126 0.65 0.13 14.01
CA LEU A 126 0.24 1.47 14.43
C LEU A 126 0.74 1.85 15.83
N PRO A 127 0.62 0.98 16.88
CA PRO A 127 1.08 1.33 18.23
C PRO A 127 2.59 1.61 18.35
N HIS A 128 3.41 1.02 17.48
CA HIS A 128 4.84 1.30 17.41
C HIS A 128 5.10 2.61 16.66
N LEU A 129 4.54 2.74 15.44
CA LEU A 129 4.78 3.91 14.58
C LEU A 129 4.28 5.22 15.20
N MET A 130 3.21 5.20 16.00
CA MET A 130 2.71 6.37 16.73
C MET A 130 3.69 6.88 17.80
N LYS A 131 4.64 6.05 18.25
CA LYS A 131 5.68 6.44 19.22
C LYS A 131 6.94 6.99 18.56
N GLU A 132 7.10 6.73 17.24
CA GLU A 132 8.23 7.23 16.49
C GLU A 132 8.03 8.71 16.14
N PRO A 133 9.02 9.59 16.40
CA PRO A 133 8.89 11.05 16.14
C PRO A 133 8.60 11.37 14.67
N HIS A 134 9.01 10.49 13.77
CA HIS A 134 8.83 10.61 12.32
C HIS A 134 8.27 9.30 11.75
N GLY A 135 7.27 8.73 12.43
CA GLY A 135 6.62 7.50 11.99
C GLY A 135 5.90 7.69 10.66
N ASN A 136 6.02 6.71 9.76
CA ASN A 136 5.35 6.72 8.46
C ASN A 136 4.65 5.39 8.20
N LEU A 137 3.43 5.45 7.69
CA LEU A 137 2.70 4.30 7.19
C LEU A 137 2.26 4.59 5.75
N VAL A 138 2.81 3.83 4.79
CA VAL A 138 2.62 4.07 3.36
C VAL A 138 1.80 2.94 2.75
N PHE A 139 0.73 3.30 2.05
CA PHE A 139 -0.12 2.37 1.31
C PHE A 139 0.07 2.54 -0.20
N VAL A 140 0.33 1.42 -0.89
CA VAL A 140 0.30 1.37 -2.35
C VAL A 140 -1.09 0.92 -2.78
N ASN A 141 -1.92 1.88 -3.14
CA ASN A 141 -3.27 1.66 -3.60
C ASN A 141 -3.33 1.44 -5.12
N ALA A 142 -4.28 2.02 -5.84
CA ALA A 142 -4.39 2.07 -7.30
C ALA A 142 -5.37 3.15 -7.73
N THR A 143 -5.12 3.79 -8.87
CA THR A 143 -6.07 4.73 -9.48
C THR A 143 -7.44 4.09 -9.75
N LEU A 144 -7.46 2.76 -9.99
CA LEU A 144 -8.70 1.98 -10.14
C LEU A 144 -9.58 1.93 -8.88
N GLY A 145 -9.02 2.21 -7.70
CA GLY A 145 -9.78 2.39 -6.46
C GLY A 145 -10.55 3.70 -6.41
N LEU A 146 -10.12 4.70 -7.17
CA LEU A 146 -10.80 6.00 -7.30
C LEU A 146 -11.77 5.99 -8.49
N ILE A 147 -11.30 5.52 -9.65
CA ILE A 147 -12.08 5.43 -10.89
C ILE A 147 -12.03 3.99 -11.38
N PRO A 148 -13.11 3.18 -11.21
CA PRO A 148 -13.15 1.77 -11.57
C PRO A 148 -13.31 1.59 -13.09
N ALA A 149 -12.37 2.11 -13.89
CA ALA A 149 -12.43 2.14 -15.35
C ALA A 149 -12.17 0.76 -16.00
N MET A 150 -11.58 -0.20 -15.26
CA MET A 150 -11.29 -1.54 -15.76
C MET A 150 -12.36 -2.53 -15.30
N SER A 151 -13.43 -2.70 -16.09
CA SER A 151 -14.59 -3.55 -15.73
C SER A 151 -14.27 -5.03 -15.57
N ARG A 152 -13.17 -5.54 -16.21
CA ARG A 152 -12.76 -6.95 -16.06
C ARG A 152 -12.24 -7.32 -14.67
N THR A 153 -11.90 -6.33 -13.83
CA THR A 153 -11.35 -6.55 -12.49
C THR A 153 -12.23 -5.92 -11.40
N PRO A 154 -13.54 -6.27 -11.34
CA PRO A 154 -14.50 -5.58 -10.47
C PRO A 154 -14.15 -5.71 -8.99
N ASN A 155 -13.66 -6.89 -8.56
CA ASN A 155 -13.30 -7.12 -7.17
C ASN A 155 -12.02 -6.36 -6.78
N TYR A 156 -11.01 -6.31 -7.66
CA TYR A 156 -9.81 -5.50 -7.42
C TYR A 156 -10.16 -4.04 -7.20
N ASN A 157 -10.97 -3.46 -8.09
CA ASN A 157 -11.41 -2.07 -8.00
C ASN A 157 -12.11 -1.82 -6.64
N ALA A 158 -13.02 -2.73 -6.25
CA ALA A 158 -13.73 -2.66 -4.97
C ALA A 158 -12.77 -2.75 -3.76
N THR A 159 -11.78 -3.68 -3.78
CA THR A 159 -10.81 -3.81 -2.68
C THR A 159 -9.95 -2.56 -2.52
N LYS A 160 -9.57 -1.92 -3.63
CA LYS A 160 -8.77 -0.69 -3.62
C LYS A 160 -9.60 0.54 -3.21
N ALA A 161 -10.88 0.59 -3.58
CA ALA A 161 -11.80 1.61 -3.08
C ALA A 161 -12.04 1.47 -1.57
N ALA A 162 -12.24 0.24 -1.07
CA ALA A 162 -12.37 -0.04 0.35
C ALA A 162 -11.09 0.35 1.13
N LEU A 163 -9.91 0.02 0.59
CA LEU A 163 -8.64 0.41 1.19
C LEU A 163 -8.51 1.93 1.29
N HIS A 164 -8.90 2.66 0.25
CA HIS A 164 -8.86 4.12 0.24
C HIS A 164 -9.75 4.73 1.32
N ALA A 165 -11.01 4.30 1.42
CA ALA A 165 -11.91 4.76 2.47
C ALA A 165 -11.32 4.49 3.87
N PHE A 166 -10.80 3.28 4.11
CA PHE A 166 -10.15 2.90 5.36
C PHE A 166 -8.95 3.80 5.69
N VAL A 167 -8.07 4.06 4.72
CA VAL A 167 -6.88 4.89 4.92
C VAL A 167 -7.25 6.34 5.27
N MET A 168 -8.27 6.89 4.60
CA MET A 168 -8.79 8.23 4.93
C MET A 168 -9.30 8.30 6.38
N ASP A 169 -10.14 7.35 6.79
CA ASP A 169 -10.70 7.34 8.13
C ASP A 169 -9.62 7.17 9.21
N VAL A 170 -8.63 6.30 9.00
CA VAL A 170 -7.50 6.14 9.93
C VAL A 170 -6.70 7.45 10.02
N ARG A 171 -6.44 8.12 8.90
CA ARG A 171 -5.76 9.43 8.89
C ARG A 171 -6.54 10.45 9.70
N TYR A 172 -7.84 10.54 9.51
CA TYR A 172 -8.70 11.44 10.27
C TYR A 172 -8.71 11.14 11.78
N GLN A 173 -8.83 9.87 12.17
CA GLN A 173 -8.78 9.46 13.58
C GLN A 173 -7.47 9.89 14.26
N LEU A 174 -6.34 9.78 13.58
CA LEU A 174 -5.04 10.17 14.10
C LEU A 174 -4.89 11.70 14.17
N GLN A 175 -5.34 12.41 13.16
CA GLN A 175 -5.35 13.88 13.14
C GLN A 175 -6.21 14.47 14.27
N ASP A 176 -7.41 13.93 14.50
CA ASP A 176 -8.31 14.36 15.58
C ASP A 176 -7.71 14.18 16.98
N LYS A 177 -6.76 13.24 17.12
CA LYS A 177 -6.03 13.01 18.37
C LYS A 177 -4.66 13.71 18.44
N GLY A 178 -4.33 14.52 17.43
CA GLY A 178 -3.03 15.22 17.34
C GLY A 178 -1.84 14.26 17.19
N CYS A 179 -2.04 13.05 16.64
CA CYS A 179 -0.97 12.10 16.44
C CYS A 179 -0.08 12.54 15.25
N PRO A 180 1.26 12.62 15.41
CA PRO A 180 2.17 13.09 14.37
C PRO A 180 2.50 12.03 13.30
N LEU A 181 1.94 10.81 13.40
CA LEU A 181 2.18 9.76 12.44
C LEU A 181 1.72 10.17 11.03
N HIS A 182 2.64 10.10 10.08
CA HIS A 182 2.36 10.43 8.68
C HIS A 182 1.81 9.22 7.92
N ILE A 183 0.56 9.32 7.46
CA ILE A 183 -0.08 8.30 6.62
C ILE A 183 -0.07 8.75 5.18
N VAL A 184 0.65 8.01 4.35
CA VAL A 184 0.81 8.28 2.91
C VAL A 184 0.04 7.26 2.10
N GLU A 185 -0.68 7.71 1.08
CA GLU A 185 -1.35 6.84 0.13
C GLU A 185 -0.94 7.20 -1.30
N VAL A 186 -0.42 6.20 -2.03
CA VAL A 186 0.03 6.36 -3.41
C VAL A 186 -0.91 5.63 -4.35
N PHE A 187 -1.28 6.27 -5.46
CA PHE A 187 -2.20 5.73 -6.46
C PHE A 187 -1.48 5.47 -7.79
N PRO A 188 -0.93 4.25 -7.96
CA PRO A 188 -0.36 3.83 -9.24
C PRO A 188 -1.39 3.80 -10.37
N PRO A 189 -0.98 4.13 -11.62
CA PRO A 189 -1.65 3.68 -12.82
C PRO A 189 -1.35 2.18 -13.05
N ALA A 190 -1.65 1.64 -14.23
CA ALA A 190 -1.06 0.38 -14.64
C ALA A 190 0.47 0.54 -14.73
N VAL A 191 1.22 -0.36 -14.10
CA VAL A 191 2.69 -0.37 -14.05
C VAL A 191 3.20 -1.73 -14.51
N GLN A 192 4.23 -1.75 -15.34
CA GLN A 192 4.85 -2.95 -15.90
C GLN A 192 5.45 -3.83 -14.79
N THR A 193 4.65 -4.77 -14.28
CA THR A 193 4.98 -5.67 -13.19
C THR A 193 4.40 -7.06 -13.42
N GLU A 194 4.76 -8.01 -12.55
CA GLU A 194 4.15 -9.34 -12.54
C GLU A 194 2.65 -9.34 -12.17
N LEU A 195 2.08 -8.22 -11.72
CA LEU A 195 0.65 -8.13 -11.38
C LEU A 195 -0.25 -8.50 -12.57
N HIS A 196 0.23 -8.21 -13.78
CA HIS A 196 -0.48 -8.42 -15.03
C HIS A 196 0.07 -9.60 -15.85
N ASP A 197 0.98 -10.43 -15.29
CA ASP A 197 1.52 -11.59 -16.01
C ASP A 197 0.49 -12.72 -16.13
N GLU A 198 0.76 -13.67 -17.02
CA GLU A 198 -0.12 -14.82 -17.30
C GLU A 198 -0.36 -15.71 -16.07
N TYR A 199 0.55 -15.71 -15.09
CA TYR A 199 0.37 -16.47 -13.86
C TYR A 199 -0.72 -15.85 -12.97
N ASN A 200 -0.75 -14.52 -12.88
CA ASN A 200 -1.73 -13.79 -12.10
C ASN A 200 -3.02 -13.51 -12.88
N GLN A 201 -2.92 -13.31 -14.19
CA GLN A 201 -4.03 -13.01 -15.09
C GLN A 201 -3.90 -13.81 -16.39
N PRO A 202 -4.29 -15.10 -16.37
CA PRO A 202 -4.07 -16.03 -17.49
C PRO A 202 -4.83 -15.67 -18.79
N ASP A 203 -5.75 -14.74 -18.71
CA ASP A 203 -6.52 -14.17 -19.83
C ASP A 203 -5.81 -12.98 -20.51
N LEU A 204 -4.65 -12.54 -20.00
CA LEU A 204 -3.86 -11.49 -20.63
C LEU A 204 -2.66 -12.06 -21.39
N VAL A 205 -2.49 -11.62 -22.62
CA VAL A 205 -1.29 -11.88 -23.42
C VAL A 205 -0.32 -10.70 -23.23
N ASN A 206 0.94 -11.00 -22.91
CA ASN A 206 1.98 -9.98 -22.63
C ASN A 206 1.59 -8.96 -21.56
N GLY A 207 0.76 -9.35 -20.59
CA GLY A 207 0.22 -8.45 -19.58
C GLY A 207 1.29 -7.65 -18.81
N LYS A 208 2.48 -8.21 -18.58
CA LYS A 208 3.60 -7.53 -17.91
C LYS A 208 4.13 -6.28 -18.64
N GLU A 209 3.76 -6.09 -19.91
CA GLU A 209 4.13 -4.91 -20.71
C GLU A 209 3.11 -3.78 -20.60
N ILE A 210 1.98 -4.02 -19.90
CA ILE A 210 0.90 -3.05 -19.75
C ILE A 210 1.32 -1.94 -18.78
N GLY A 211 1.19 -0.71 -19.24
CA GLY A 211 1.32 0.49 -18.41
C GLY A 211 2.69 1.15 -18.41
N MET A 212 2.94 1.93 -17.37
CA MET A 212 4.16 2.71 -17.21
C MET A 212 5.36 1.82 -16.88
N PRO A 213 6.57 2.10 -17.40
CA PRO A 213 7.79 1.41 -16.97
C PRO A 213 7.96 1.48 -15.45
N LEU A 214 8.33 0.34 -14.84
CA LEU A 214 8.47 0.24 -13.39
C LEU A 214 9.48 1.23 -12.80
N THR A 215 10.60 1.45 -13.49
CA THR A 215 11.64 2.41 -13.09
C THR A 215 11.10 3.83 -13.00
N ASP A 216 10.39 4.26 -14.04
CA ASP A 216 9.85 5.61 -14.13
C ASP A 216 8.77 5.86 -13.05
N PHE A 217 7.97 4.82 -12.78
CA PHE A 217 6.99 4.88 -11.69
C PHE A 217 7.66 5.01 -10.32
N VAL A 218 8.67 4.18 -10.04
CA VAL A 218 9.34 4.16 -8.73
C VAL A 218 10.12 5.44 -8.48
N ASP A 219 10.72 6.04 -9.51
CA ASP A 219 11.39 7.32 -9.39
C ASP A 219 10.39 8.43 -8.99
N GLN A 220 9.25 8.52 -9.68
CA GLN A 220 8.20 9.49 -9.35
C GLN A 220 7.57 9.21 -7.97
N MET A 221 7.38 7.93 -7.61
CA MET A 221 6.88 7.56 -6.29
C MET A 221 7.84 8.00 -5.19
N TYR A 222 9.13 7.74 -5.36
CA TYR A 222 10.16 8.17 -4.40
C TYR A 222 10.18 9.69 -4.25
N ASP A 223 10.11 10.44 -5.34
CA ASP A 223 10.05 11.90 -5.32
C ASP A 223 8.80 12.42 -4.60
N GLY A 224 7.65 11.77 -4.79
CA GLY A 224 6.41 12.09 -4.06
C GLY A 224 6.54 11.85 -2.54
N LEU A 225 7.17 10.75 -2.15
CA LEU A 225 7.46 10.45 -0.74
C LEU A 225 8.41 11.48 -0.13
N VAL A 226 9.45 11.89 -0.87
CA VAL A 226 10.40 12.95 -0.42
C VAL A 226 9.71 14.30 -0.26
N LYS A 227 8.72 14.63 -1.09
CA LYS A 227 7.91 15.86 -0.95
C LYS A 227 7.03 15.87 0.30
N GLY A 228 6.79 14.71 0.91
CA GLY A 228 5.97 14.60 2.12
C GLY A 228 4.46 14.78 1.86
N SER A 229 3.97 14.40 0.68
CA SER A 229 2.54 14.45 0.37
C SER A 229 1.77 13.34 1.09
N ASP A 230 0.61 13.65 1.68
CA ASP A 230 -0.25 12.67 2.36
C ASP A 230 -0.88 11.68 1.36
N GLN A 231 -1.18 12.15 0.16
CA GLN A 231 -1.72 11.33 -0.92
C GLN A 231 -1.35 11.92 -2.28
N PHE A 232 -1.06 11.04 -3.23
CA PHE A 232 -0.76 11.45 -4.61
C PHE A 232 -0.94 10.29 -5.58
N ALA A 233 -1.31 10.63 -6.80
CA ALA A 233 -1.30 9.72 -7.94
C ALA A 233 -0.12 10.02 -8.86
N ILE A 234 0.18 9.05 -9.73
CA ILE A 234 1.21 9.15 -10.77
C ILE A 234 0.55 8.86 -12.12
N GLY A 235 0.90 9.65 -13.12
CA GLY A 235 0.37 9.51 -14.48
C GLY A 235 -1.09 9.99 -14.60
N LEU A 236 -1.97 9.20 -15.22
CA LEU A 236 -3.35 9.59 -15.52
C LEU A 236 -4.19 10.01 -14.29
N GLY A 237 -3.79 9.61 -13.08
CA GLY A 237 -4.49 9.96 -11.85
C GLY A 237 -4.13 11.31 -11.26
N GLU A 238 -3.06 11.96 -11.71
CA GLU A 238 -2.54 13.20 -11.10
C GLU A 238 -3.57 14.34 -11.08
N ASP A 239 -4.34 14.49 -12.17
CA ASP A 239 -5.33 15.56 -12.27
C ASP A 239 -6.49 15.41 -11.28
N LEU A 240 -6.71 14.22 -10.74
CA LEU A 240 -7.74 13.98 -9.72
C LEU A 240 -7.43 14.70 -8.40
N PHE A 241 -6.14 14.90 -8.10
CA PHE A 241 -5.66 15.48 -6.85
C PHE A 241 -5.35 16.98 -6.93
N LYS A 242 -5.36 17.56 -8.15
CA LYS A 242 -5.19 19.01 -8.35
C LYS A 242 -6.44 19.75 -7.88
N GLU A 243 -6.28 21.04 -7.57
CA GLU A 243 -7.41 21.93 -7.26
C GLU A 243 -8.51 21.83 -8.33
N GLY A 244 -9.74 21.59 -7.91
CA GLY A 244 -10.88 21.33 -8.79
C GLY A 244 -10.98 19.89 -9.32
N GLY A 245 -10.01 19.02 -9.06
CA GLY A 245 -10.07 17.59 -9.38
C GLY A 245 -11.05 16.86 -8.48
N TRP A 246 -11.52 15.71 -8.95
CA TRP A 246 -12.58 14.95 -8.26
C TRP A 246 -12.18 14.52 -6.85
N GLU A 247 -10.97 14.02 -6.66
CA GLU A 247 -10.48 13.56 -5.36
C GLU A 247 -10.22 14.73 -4.41
N PHE A 248 -9.74 15.85 -4.93
CA PHE A 248 -9.61 17.09 -4.17
C PHE A 248 -10.97 17.57 -3.64
N GLN A 249 -11.99 17.61 -4.50
CA GLN A 249 -13.35 17.99 -4.10
C GLN A 249 -13.96 17.01 -3.11
N ARG A 250 -13.75 15.70 -3.33
CA ARG A 250 -14.21 14.67 -2.41
C ARG A 250 -13.60 14.84 -1.01
N GLY A 251 -12.30 15.13 -0.95
CA GLY A 251 -11.61 15.43 0.32
C GLY A 251 -12.27 16.58 1.06
N GLN A 252 -12.54 17.69 0.38
CA GLN A 252 -13.23 18.85 0.99
C GLN A 252 -14.61 18.48 1.53
N MET A 253 -15.41 17.74 0.73
CA MET A 253 -16.74 17.27 1.18
C MET A 253 -16.64 16.34 2.39
N CYS A 254 -15.65 15.46 2.44
CA CYS A 254 -15.42 14.58 3.58
C CYS A 254 -15.04 15.40 4.84
N ASP A 255 -14.20 16.40 4.73
CA ASP A 255 -13.82 17.26 5.86
C ASP A 255 -15.02 18.04 6.42
N GLU A 256 -15.86 18.61 5.54
CA GLU A 256 -17.08 19.31 5.93
C GLU A 256 -18.08 18.37 6.61
N ALA A 257 -18.36 17.20 6.01
CA ALA A 257 -19.28 16.21 6.55
C ALA A 257 -18.79 15.66 7.91
N ARG A 258 -17.49 15.39 8.05
CA ARG A 258 -16.89 14.93 9.30
C ARG A 258 -17.05 15.95 10.42
N HIS A 259 -16.80 17.22 10.13
CA HIS A 259 -16.96 18.28 11.11
C HIS A 259 -18.41 18.33 11.65
N TYR A 260 -19.39 18.31 10.75
CA TYR A 260 -20.80 18.27 11.10
C TYR A 260 -21.18 17.03 11.92
N LEU A 261 -20.71 15.83 11.49
CA LEU A 261 -21.02 14.58 12.19
C LEU A 261 -20.38 14.50 13.56
N ASN A 262 -19.13 14.99 13.73
CA ASN A 262 -18.46 15.02 15.02
C ASN A 262 -19.19 15.93 16.01
N GLU A 263 -19.69 17.09 15.57
CA GLU A 263 -20.52 17.95 16.41
C GLU A 263 -21.87 17.27 16.77
N ALA A 264 -22.53 16.66 15.81
CA ALA A 264 -23.82 16.00 16.02
C ALA A 264 -23.71 14.77 16.95
N LEU A 265 -22.56 14.11 16.99
CA LEU A 265 -22.33 12.89 17.78
C LEU A 265 -21.68 13.14 19.15
N ILE A 266 -21.35 14.40 19.50
CA ILE A 266 -20.58 14.74 20.71
C ILE A 266 -21.21 14.21 22.00
N ASP A 267 -22.54 14.18 22.08
CA ASP A 267 -23.28 13.70 23.25
C ASP A 267 -23.52 12.17 23.23
N PHE A 268 -23.14 11.47 22.16
CA PHE A 268 -23.40 10.03 21.95
C PHE A 268 -22.12 9.18 22.00
N VAL A 269 -20.94 9.81 21.94
CA VAL A 269 -19.63 9.11 21.94
C VAL A 269 -18.98 9.30 23.29
N THR A 270 -18.56 8.19 23.94
CA THR A 270 -17.90 8.16 25.27
C THR A 270 -16.38 8.29 25.16
#